data_1ea7e540c14e1409c98cbe1c60c23d4e
#
_entry.id   1ea7e540c14e1409c98cbe1c60c23d4e
#
_cell.length_a   1.000
_cell.length_b   1.000
_cell.length_c   1.000
_cell.angle_alpha   90.00
_cell.angle_beta   90.00
_cell.angle_gamma   90.00
#
_symmetry.space_group_name_H-M   'P 1'
#
loop_
_entity.id
_entity.type
_entity.pdbx_description
1 polymer ?
#
loop_
_entity_poly.entity_id
_entity_poly.type
_entity_poly.pdbx_seq_one_letter_code
_entity_poly.pdbx_strand_id
1 'polypeptide(L)'
;LPRPARKTLLALAGLLGFLVLSEGAARVVSFFAYGCNPYYLQFGFKSWKTNEGPSEKYAGYFKFPENRTFEFGTPEACNINNHGFRGADFQTEKAPGARRVLCLGGSSTFGYHNRDAGTYPALLQALFDEGVEHGEVEVINCGVPYLDTDNIVAMLENDCWTTSLMS
;
A
#
# COMPACT_ATOMS: atom_id res chain seq x y z
N LEU A 1 23.31 -46.91 -6.99
CA LEU A 1 23.92 -45.91 -6.12
C LEU A 1 24.44 -46.56 -4.85
N PRO A 2 25.63 -46.20 -4.35
CA PRO A 2 26.14 -46.69 -3.07
C PRO A 2 25.17 -46.38 -1.94
N ARG A 3 25.09 -47.29 -0.93
CA ARG A 3 24.13 -47.15 0.18
C ARG A 3 24.13 -45.76 0.84
N PRO A 4 25.28 -45.07 1.09
CA PRO A 4 25.25 -43.70 1.67
C PRO A 4 24.61 -42.67 0.74
N ALA A 5 24.91 -42.71 -0.56
CA ALA A 5 24.33 -41.78 -1.54
C ALA A 5 22.79 -41.91 -1.64
N ARG A 6 22.25 -43.11 -1.52
CA ARG A 6 20.80 -43.36 -1.49
C ARG A 6 20.15 -42.76 -0.25
N LYS A 7 20.79 -42.86 0.92
CA LYS A 7 20.27 -42.26 2.17
C LYS A 7 20.26 -40.72 2.08
N THR A 8 21.33 -40.12 1.55
CA THR A 8 21.42 -38.68 1.34
C THR A 8 20.34 -38.19 0.37
N LEU A 9 20.17 -38.92 -0.75
CA LEU A 9 19.13 -38.57 -1.73
C LEU A 9 17.69 -38.62 -1.11
N LEU A 10 17.42 -39.66 -0.31
CA LEU A 10 16.13 -39.77 0.38
C LEU A 10 15.93 -38.67 1.41
N ALA A 11 16.99 -38.27 2.14
CA ALA A 11 16.91 -37.16 3.10
C ALA A 11 16.65 -35.83 2.39
N LEU A 12 17.33 -35.56 1.26
CA LEU A 12 17.10 -34.37 0.46
C LEU A 12 15.70 -34.35 -0.16
N ALA A 13 15.21 -35.47 -0.65
CA ALA A 13 13.85 -35.57 -1.17
C ALA A 13 12.81 -35.35 -0.07
N GLY A 14 13.04 -35.87 1.12
CA GLY A 14 12.20 -35.65 2.29
C GLY A 14 12.17 -34.17 2.72
N LEU A 15 13.32 -33.53 2.76
CA LEU A 15 13.44 -32.10 3.06
C LEU A 15 12.69 -31.25 2.03
N LEU A 16 12.89 -31.53 0.74
CA LEU A 16 12.20 -30.82 -0.34
C LEU A 16 10.68 -31.02 -0.24
N GLY A 17 10.24 -32.24 -0.01
CA GLY A 17 8.82 -32.54 0.21
C GLY A 17 8.24 -31.78 1.39
N PHE A 18 8.97 -31.73 2.51
CA PHE A 18 8.57 -30.95 3.68
C PHE A 18 8.44 -29.44 3.36
N LEU A 19 9.41 -28.87 2.66
CA LEU A 19 9.38 -27.44 2.27
C LEU A 19 8.18 -27.12 1.35
N VAL A 20 7.92 -27.98 0.38
CA VAL A 20 6.77 -27.81 -0.54
C VAL A 20 5.44 -27.93 0.22
N LEU A 21 5.33 -28.89 1.11
CA LEU A 21 4.08 -29.08 1.92
C LEU A 21 3.88 -27.93 2.90
N SER A 22 4.93 -27.46 3.58
CA SER A 22 4.83 -26.34 4.52
C SER A 22 4.47 -25.03 3.80
N GLU A 23 5.03 -24.76 2.64
CA GLU A 23 4.66 -23.62 1.81
C GLU A 23 3.20 -23.71 1.33
N GLY A 24 2.77 -24.88 0.88
CA GLY A 24 1.39 -25.12 0.50
C GLY A 24 0.41 -24.90 1.65
N ALA A 25 0.74 -25.42 2.83
CA ALA A 25 -0.06 -25.24 4.04
C ALA A 25 -0.13 -23.76 4.45
N ALA A 26 1.00 -23.04 4.43
CA ALA A 26 1.03 -21.61 4.74
C ALA A 26 0.14 -20.80 3.80
N ARG A 27 0.11 -21.13 2.51
CA ARG A 27 -0.75 -20.47 1.52
C ARG A 27 -2.24 -20.73 1.77
N VAL A 28 -2.59 -21.98 2.09
CA VAL A 28 -3.98 -22.34 2.42
C VAL A 28 -4.43 -21.60 3.68
N VAL A 29 -3.61 -21.59 4.73
CA VAL A 29 -3.91 -20.85 5.96
C VAL A 29 -4.07 -19.37 5.68
N SER A 30 -3.16 -18.75 4.93
CA SER A 30 -3.23 -17.34 4.58
C SER A 30 -4.48 -17.01 3.77
N PHE A 31 -4.91 -17.89 2.88
CA PHE A 31 -6.14 -17.71 2.13
C PHE A 31 -7.38 -17.65 3.03
N PHE A 32 -7.48 -18.60 3.98
CA PHE A 32 -8.65 -18.66 4.87
C PHE A 32 -8.59 -17.61 6.00
N ALA A 33 -7.42 -17.35 6.55
CA ALA A 33 -7.26 -16.41 7.66
C ALA A 33 -7.28 -14.93 7.24
N TYR A 34 -6.72 -14.62 6.07
CA TYR A 34 -6.49 -13.23 5.63
C TYR A 34 -7.14 -12.90 4.28
N GLY A 35 -7.84 -13.83 3.66
CA GLY A 35 -8.45 -13.64 2.34
C GLY A 35 -7.43 -13.48 1.20
N CYS A 36 -6.13 -13.72 1.46
CA CYS A 36 -5.08 -13.57 0.46
C CYS A 36 -5.16 -14.66 -0.60
N ASN A 37 -5.00 -14.30 -1.87
CA ASN A 37 -4.90 -15.30 -2.93
C ASN A 37 -3.57 -16.07 -2.81
N PRO A 38 -3.60 -17.42 -2.61
CA PRO A 38 -2.39 -18.22 -2.40
C PRO A 38 -1.37 -18.12 -3.53
N TYR A 39 -1.84 -17.88 -4.75
CA TYR A 39 -0.97 -17.76 -5.93
C TYR A 39 -0.04 -16.53 -5.85
N TYR A 40 -0.53 -15.44 -5.30
CA TYR A 40 0.19 -14.16 -5.27
C TYR A 40 1.04 -13.94 -4.02
N LEU A 41 0.94 -14.79 -3.00
CA LEU A 41 1.78 -14.69 -1.79
C LEU A 41 3.29 -14.76 -2.09
N GLN A 42 3.69 -15.42 -3.17
CA GLN A 42 5.09 -15.56 -3.56
C GLN A 42 5.58 -14.42 -4.45
N PHE A 43 4.68 -13.84 -5.26
CA PHE A 43 5.04 -12.85 -6.28
C PHE A 43 4.53 -11.45 -5.94
N GLY A 44 4.11 -11.22 -4.71
CA GLY A 44 3.60 -9.94 -4.21
C GLY A 44 2.42 -9.39 -5.03
N PHE A 45 1.42 -8.90 -4.44
CA PHE A 45 0.66 -7.73 -4.83
C PHE A 45 -0.59 -7.81 -5.69
N LYS A 46 -0.87 -8.85 -6.43
CA LYS A 46 -2.19 -9.02 -7.07
C LYS A 46 -3.18 -9.80 -6.21
N SER A 47 -2.97 -9.86 -4.90
CA SER A 47 -3.65 -10.81 -4.02
C SER A 47 -4.80 -10.24 -3.20
N TRP A 48 -5.14 -8.98 -3.39
CA TRP A 48 -6.31 -8.44 -2.74
C TRP A 48 -7.56 -8.98 -3.41
N LYS A 49 -8.14 -9.98 -2.81
CA LYS A 49 -9.33 -10.66 -3.31
C LYS A 49 -10.62 -9.89 -3.05
N THR A 50 -10.55 -8.87 -2.22
CA THR A 50 -11.64 -7.96 -1.99
C THR A 50 -11.55 -6.81 -2.99
N ASN A 51 -12.66 -6.32 -3.48
CA ASN A 51 -12.76 -5.09 -4.27
C ASN A 51 -12.26 -3.84 -3.50
N GLU A 52 -11.49 -4.06 -2.46
CA GLU A 52 -11.11 -3.12 -1.41
C GLU A 52 -9.61 -2.83 -1.39
N GLY A 53 -8.84 -3.38 -2.32
CA GLY A 53 -7.42 -3.06 -2.48
C GLY A 53 -7.17 -2.00 -3.56
N PRO A 54 -5.91 -1.60 -3.75
CA PRO A 54 -5.52 -0.75 -4.87
C PRO A 54 -6.00 -1.34 -6.19
N SER A 55 -6.62 -0.54 -7.04
CA SER A 55 -7.14 -0.99 -8.33
C SER A 55 -6.07 -0.86 -9.43
N GLU A 56 -6.02 -1.81 -10.37
CA GLU A 56 -5.13 -1.76 -11.55
C GLU A 56 -5.57 -0.72 -12.61
N LYS A 57 -6.36 0.27 -12.23
CA LYS A 57 -7.00 1.20 -13.16
C LYS A 57 -6.00 2.07 -13.94
N TYR A 58 -4.77 2.20 -13.43
CA TYR A 58 -3.78 3.12 -13.98
C TYR A 58 -2.57 2.38 -14.54
N ALA A 59 -2.00 2.87 -15.64
CA ALA A 59 -0.82 2.30 -16.24
C ALA A 59 0.40 2.48 -15.32
N GLY A 60 0.95 1.37 -14.83
CA GLY A 60 2.18 1.35 -14.06
C GLY A 60 2.05 1.58 -12.56
N TYR A 61 0.86 1.82 -12.02
CA TYR A 61 0.66 1.97 -10.57
C TYR A 61 -0.79 1.64 -10.15
N PHE A 62 -0.99 1.56 -8.83
CA PHE A 62 -2.28 1.27 -8.21
C PHE A 62 -2.72 2.46 -7.35
N LYS A 63 -4.03 2.67 -7.27
CA LYS A 63 -4.69 3.59 -6.33
C LYS A 63 -5.86 2.88 -5.65
N PHE A 64 -6.24 3.34 -4.47
CA PHE A 64 -7.45 2.86 -3.82
C PHE A 64 -8.70 3.41 -4.54
N PRO A 65 -9.82 2.67 -4.49
CA PRO A 65 -11.10 3.24 -4.87
C PRO A 65 -11.42 4.47 -4.02
N GLU A 66 -11.88 5.52 -4.66
CA GLU A 66 -12.21 6.79 -4.04
C GLU A 66 -13.37 6.67 -3.02
N ASN A 67 -13.37 7.52 -2.00
CA ASN A 67 -14.44 7.62 -1.00
C ASN A 67 -14.73 6.28 -0.30
N ARG A 68 -13.71 5.61 0.16
CA ARG A 68 -13.79 4.31 0.86
C ARG A 68 -13.18 4.38 2.25
N THR A 69 -13.67 3.49 3.08
CA THR A 69 -13.14 3.26 4.41
C THR A 69 -12.72 1.80 4.53
N PHE A 70 -11.52 1.56 5.05
CA PHE A 70 -10.96 0.23 5.22
C PHE A 70 -10.50 -0.01 6.64
N GLU A 71 -10.54 -1.27 7.07
CA GLU A 71 -9.94 -1.72 8.32
C GLU A 71 -8.66 -2.51 8.01
N PHE A 72 -7.50 -1.95 8.32
CA PHE A 72 -6.20 -2.57 8.10
C PHE A 72 -5.58 -3.07 9.41
N GLY A 73 -6.26 -3.99 10.08
CA GLY A 73 -5.73 -4.63 11.30
C GLY A 73 -5.57 -3.70 12.50
N THR A 74 -6.18 -2.53 12.47
CA THR A 74 -6.36 -1.63 13.60
C THR A 74 -7.86 -1.50 13.89
N PRO A 75 -8.27 -1.22 15.14
CA PRO A 75 -9.68 -0.97 15.44
C PRO A 75 -10.22 0.33 14.85
N GLU A 76 -9.36 1.15 14.27
CA GLU A 76 -9.73 2.43 13.67
C GLU A 76 -9.69 2.34 12.15
N ALA A 77 -10.74 2.81 11.50
CA ALA A 77 -10.88 2.82 10.07
C ALA A 77 -9.84 3.73 9.40
N CYS A 78 -9.39 3.32 8.22
CA CYS A 78 -8.56 4.11 7.32
C CYS A 78 -9.46 4.74 6.26
N ASN A 79 -9.49 6.05 6.16
CA ASN A 79 -10.29 6.75 5.17
C ASN A 79 -9.49 7.02 3.90
N ILE A 80 -10.07 6.66 2.77
CA ILE A 80 -9.56 6.97 1.43
C ILE A 80 -10.44 8.08 0.85
N ASN A 81 -9.80 9.16 0.47
CA ASN A 81 -10.44 10.39 0.04
C ASN A 81 -10.98 10.33 -1.40
N ASN A 82 -11.52 11.45 -1.85
CA ASN A 82 -12.09 11.67 -3.18
C ASN A 82 -11.10 11.54 -4.35
N HIS A 83 -9.82 11.33 -4.08
CA HIS A 83 -8.77 11.12 -5.09
C HIS A 83 -8.09 9.74 -4.98
N GLY A 84 -8.59 8.84 -4.11
CA GLY A 84 -8.02 7.50 -3.90
C GLY A 84 -6.75 7.49 -3.05
N PHE A 85 -6.48 8.55 -2.28
CA PHE A 85 -5.38 8.67 -1.32
C PHE A 85 -5.89 8.61 0.11
N ARG A 86 -5.02 8.31 1.05
CA ARG A 86 -5.39 8.22 2.45
C ARG A 86 -5.51 9.60 3.09
N GLY A 87 -6.58 9.84 3.84
CA GLY A 87 -6.79 11.05 4.64
C GLY A 87 -8.01 11.86 4.21
N ALA A 88 -8.00 13.16 4.50
CA ALA A 88 -9.09 14.06 4.20
C ALA A 88 -9.26 14.32 2.69
N ASP A 89 -10.48 14.65 2.29
CA ASP A 89 -10.77 15.13 0.94
C ASP A 89 -10.03 16.43 0.65
N PHE A 90 -9.63 16.62 -0.59
CA PHE A 90 -9.04 17.88 -1.04
C PHE A 90 -9.53 18.24 -2.44
N GLN A 91 -9.37 19.50 -2.81
CA GLN A 91 -9.72 19.98 -4.15
C GLN A 91 -8.53 19.77 -5.10
N THR A 92 -8.82 19.45 -6.37
CA THR A 92 -7.78 19.32 -7.41
C THR A 92 -7.02 20.63 -7.56
N GLU A 93 -7.77 21.75 -7.67
CA GLU A 93 -7.18 23.08 -7.68
C GLU A 93 -6.84 23.54 -6.26
N LYS A 94 -5.61 23.95 -6.03
CA LYS A 94 -5.21 24.47 -4.72
C LYS A 94 -5.71 25.90 -4.54
N ALA A 95 -5.94 26.30 -3.30
CA ALA A 95 -6.31 27.66 -2.97
C ALA A 95 -5.19 28.65 -3.43
N PRO A 96 -5.54 29.85 -3.89
CA PRO A 96 -4.55 30.86 -4.27
C PRO A 96 -3.55 31.14 -3.14
N GLY A 97 -2.27 31.02 -3.43
CA GLY A 97 -1.19 31.19 -2.46
C GLY A 97 -0.85 29.95 -1.64
N ALA A 98 -1.68 28.91 -1.65
CA ALA A 98 -1.40 27.67 -0.92
C ALA A 98 -0.25 26.88 -1.56
N ARG A 99 0.52 26.21 -0.70
CA ARG A 99 1.56 25.25 -1.09
C ARG A 99 1.10 23.84 -0.81
N ARG A 100 1.35 22.91 -1.73
CA ARG A 100 1.07 21.49 -1.54
C ARG A 100 2.34 20.70 -1.30
N VAL A 101 2.28 19.81 -0.32
CA VAL A 101 3.32 18.83 -0.01
C VAL A 101 2.75 17.45 -0.30
N LEU A 102 3.26 16.78 -1.32
CA LEU A 102 2.88 15.41 -1.65
C LEU A 102 3.84 14.43 -0.96
N CYS A 103 3.31 13.63 -0.05
CA CYS A 103 4.06 12.57 0.62
C CYS A 103 3.96 11.28 -0.19
N LEU A 104 4.92 11.06 -1.07
CA LEU A 104 4.97 9.89 -1.95
C LEU A 104 5.65 8.70 -1.27
N GLY A 105 5.16 7.49 -1.48
CA GLY A 105 5.79 6.28 -0.96
C GLY A 105 4.89 5.07 -0.88
N GLY A 106 5.41 4.00 -0.31
CA GLY A 106 4.74 2.73 -0.08
C GLY A 106 3.98 2.68 1.25
N SER A 107 3.94 1.50 1.88
CA SER A 107 3.20 1.23 3.12
C SER A 107 3.60 2.11 4.30
N SER A 108 4.87 2.53 4.39
CA SER A 108 5.34 3.43 5.45
C SER A 108 4.75 4.82 5.33
N THR A 109 4.63 5.35 4.10
CA THR A 109 4.00 6.65 3.83
C THR A 109 2.50 6.56 3.99
N PHE A 110 1.89 5.49 3.48
CA PHE A 110 0.48 5.20 3.71
C PHE A 110 0.14 5.15 5.21
N GLY A 111 1.08 4.69 6.05
CA GLY A 111 0.89 4.56 7.48
C GLY A 111 0.13 3.29 7.86
N TYR A 112 0.49 2.16 7.25
CA TYR A 112 -0.11 0.85 7.53
C TYR A 112 -0.12 0.57 9.03
N HIS A 113 -1.23 0.07 9.58
CA HIS A 113 -1.48 -0.14 11.01
C HIS A 113 -1.57 1.11 11.89
N ASN A 114 -1.53 2.31 11.34
CA ASN A 114 -1.81 3.53 12.08
C ASN A 114 -3.24 4.01 11.86
N ARG A 115 -3.79 4.75 12.81
CA ARG A 115 -4.98 5.59 12.58
C ARG A 115 -4.64 6.74 11.63
N ASP A 116 -5.63 7.35 10.98
CA ASP A 116 -5.40 8.44 10.02
C ASP A 116 -4.60 9.59 10.61
N ALA A 117 -4.98 10.06 11.78
CA ALA A 117 -4.26 11.13 12.50
C ALA A 117 -2.86 10.74 13.00
N GLY A 118 -2.51 9.44 13.00
CA GLY A 118 -1.19 8.94 13.41
C GLY A 118 -0.23 8.70 12.25
N THR A 119 -0.63 8.99 11.02
CA THR A 119 0.28 8.88 9.86
C THR A 119 1.23 10.08 9.84
N TYR A 120 2.48 9.88 9.36
CA TYR A 120 3.42 11.01 9.34
C TYR A 120 2.95 12.19 8.45
N PRO A 121 2.23 11.99 7.34
CA PRO A 121 1.68 13.12 6.59
C PRO A 121 0.63 13.92 7.39
N ALA A 122 -0.23 13.23 8.16
CA ALA A 122 -1.20 13.90 9.02
C ALA A 122 -0.51 14.67 10.18
N LEU A 123 0.53 14.09 10.77
CA LEU A 123 1.34 14.78 11.79
C LEU A 123 2.10 15.98 11.20
N LEU A 124 2.59 15.86 9.98
CA LEU A 124 3.23 16.96 9.27
C LEU A 124 2.24 18.09 8.98
N GLN A 125 1.01 17.77 8.57
CA GLN A 125 -0.06 18.77 8.42
C GLN A 125 -0.31 19.50 9.75
N ALA A 126 -0.47 18.75 10.84
CA ALA A 126 -0.68 19.35 12.16
C ALA A 126 0.46 20.30 12.57
N LEU A 127 1.71 19.97 12.27
CA LEU A 127 2.85 20.85 12.53
C LEU A 127 2.80 22.14 11.70
N PHE A 128 2.36 22.08 10.46
CA PHE A 128 2.16 23.28 9.64
C PHE A 128 1.00 24.12 10.16
N ASP A 129 -0.08 23.49 10.60
CA ASP A 129 -1.26 24.20 11.15
C ASP A 129 -0.94 24.89 12.47
N GLU A 130 0.02 24.37 13.28
CA GLU A 130 0.50 25.00 14.51
C GLU A 130 1.52 26.12 14.28
N GLY A 131 2.36 26.01 13.25
CA GLY A 131 3.54 26.86 13.08
C GLY A 131 3.49 27.89 11.96
N VAL A 132 2.56 27.75 11.03
CA VAL A 132 2.42 28.61 9.84
C VAL A 132 1.00 29.19 9.79
N GLU A 133 0.82 30.30 9.11
CA GLU A 133 -0.50 30.86 8.85
C GLU A 133 -1.44 29.80 8.28
N HIS A 134 -2.54 29.59 8.96
CA HIS A 134 -3.52 28.53 8.63
C HIS A 134 -3.93 28.57 7.15
N GLY A 135 -3.88 27.41 6.49
CA GLY A 135 -4.32 27.23 5.12
C GLY A 135 -3.27 27.47 4.04
N GLU A 136 -2.03 27.87 4.42
CA GLU A 136 -0.96 28.07 3.43
C GLU A 136 -0.27 26.78 2.96
N VAL A 137 -0.35 25.70 3.74
CA VAL A 137 0.26 24.42 3.40
C VAL A 137 -0.76 23.30 3.51
N GLU A 138 -0.90 22.53 2.44
CA GLU A 138 -1.75 21.35 2.37
C GLU A 138 -0.86 20.12 2.15
N VAL A 139 -0.90 19.17 3.09
CA VAL A 139 -0.12 17.93 3.04
C VAL A 139 -1.01 16.78 2.59
N ILE A 140 -0.66 16.14 1.48
CA ILE A 140 -1.42 15.03 0.92
C ILE A 140 -0.62 13.73 1.09
N ASN A 141 -1.26 12.72 1.68
CA ASN A 141 -0.71 11.39 1.81
C ASN A 141 -0.93 10.58 0.53
N CYS A 142 0.01 10.66 -0.40
CA CYS A 142 0.04 9.87 -1.63
C CYS A 142 0.73 8.51 -1.45
N GLY A 143 0.86 8.01 -0.22
CA GLY A 143 1.36 6.68 0.04
C GLY A 143 0.36 5.61 -0.40
N VAL A 144 0.85 4.60 -1.11
CA VAL A 144 0.06 3.42 -1.48
C VAL A 144 0.88 2.18 -1.15
N PRO A 145 0.36 1.25 -0.32
CA PRO A 145 1.07 0.03 0.00
C PRO A 145 1.49 -0.71 -1.26
N TYR A 146 2.68 -1.28 -1.22
CA TYR A 146 3.24 -2.12 -2.28
C TYR A 146 3.72 -1.40 -3.54
N LEU A 147 3.66 -0.10 -3.65
CA LEU A 147 4.31 0.60 -4.75
C LEU A 147 5.83 0.56 -4.59
N ASP A 148 6.51 0.23 -5.67
CA ASP A 148 7.95 0.43 -5.84
C ASP A 148 8.25 1.81 -6.44
N THR A 149 9.51 2.11 -6.67
CA THR A 149 9.94 3.40 -7.19
C THR A 149 9.37 3.69 -8.57
N ASP A 150 9.30 2.69 -9.45
CA ASP A 150 8.80 2.86 -10.81
C ASP A 150 7.29 3.17 -10.80
N ASN A 151 6.54 2.50 -9.93
CA ASN A 151 5.12 2.78 -9.73
C ASN A 151 4.90 4.19 -9.16
N ILE A 152 5.75 4.63 -8.22
CA ILE A 152 5.66 5.98 -7.64
C ILE A 152 5.93 7.04 -8.70
N VAL A 153 6.93 6.84 -9.57
CA VAL A 153 7.20 7.74 -10.69
C VAL A 153 6.02 7.78 -11.65
N ALA A 154 5.48 6.60 -12.03
CA ALA A 154 4.30 6.54 -12.90
C ALA A 154 3.07 7.24 -12.28
N MET A 155 2.85 7.10 -10.98
CA MET A 155 1.78 7.82 -10.27
C MET A 155 2.01 9.32 -10.27
N LEU A 156 3.25 9.76 -10.03
CA LEU A 156 3.61 11.17 -10.05
C LEU A 156 3.34 11.78 -11.43
N GLU A 157 3.76 11.12 -12.50
CA GLU A 157 3.61 11.60 -13.88
C GLU A 157 2.16 11.63 -14.36
N ASN A 158 1.37 10.63 -14.00
CA ASN A 158 0.03 10.46 -14.55
C ASN A 158 -1.09 11.04 -13.68
N ASP A 159 -0.90 11.12 -12.38
CA ASP A 159 -1.96 11.51 -11.44
C ASP A 159 -1.62 12.82 -10.73
N CYS A 160 -0.41 12.96 -10.22
CA CYS A 160 -0.04 14.11 -9.43
C CYS A 160 0.38 15.31 -10.30
N TRP A 161 1.01 15.08 -11.46
CA TRP A 161 1.52 16.14 -12.34
C TRP A 161 0.48 16.62 -13.34
N THR A 162 -0.34 15.73 -13.89
CA THR A 162 -1.32 16.05 -14.95
C THR A 162 -2.65 16.59 -14.42
N THR A 163 -2.96 16.39 -13.14
CA THR A 163 -4.22 16.81 -12.53
C THR A 163 -4.17 18.17 -11.82
N SER A 164 -3.31 19.07 -12.21
CA SER A 164 -3.20 20.39 -11.55
C SER A 164 -2.85 20.35 -10.05
N LEU A 165 -2.47 19.20 -9.51
CA LEU A 165 -2.12 19.10 -8.09
C LEU A 165 -0.88 19.94 -7.74
N MET A 166 -0.06 20.28 -8.75
CA MET A 166 1.19 21.05 -8.57
C MET A 166 1.19 22.41 -9.25
N SER A 167 0.15 22.76 -9.99
CA SER A 167 0.03 24.06 -10.67
C SER A 167 -0.27 25.23 -9.73
#